data_7b041de6355ef403b9994ac653656b82
#
_entry.id   7b041de6355ef403b9994ac653656b82
#
_cell.length_a   1.000
_cell.length_b   1.000
_cell.length_c   1.000
_cell.angle_alpha   90.00
_cell.angle_beta   90.00
_cell.angle_gamma   90.00
#
_symmetry.space_group_name_H-M   'P 1'
#
loop_
_entity.id
_entity.type
_entity.pdbx_description
1 polymer ?
#
loop_
_entity_poly.entity_id
_entity_poly.type
_entity_poly.pdbx_seq_one_letter_code
_entity_poly.pdbx_strand_id
1 'polypeptide(L)'
;MFLAASTWAAEAPLRIVTEELPPFNMIQDGKVTGMSTEVVQAVLKEIGVEAPIQSMPWARAYELALNESNVLIYSIVRTPEREALFHWVGSIASTQWYLYSLADHPVVLNSLADAHGHQIATVNQDVGEQYLVSKGFRVGEELQSSTRYEHNYRKLKVDHVEMWISNELNALYLTRQNGEDPDKVLIRSLPLPELSRADGFYMAFSRKTPPETVEKFRAGLEAIRHNGVYDAIVRKWL
;
A
#
# COMPACT_ATOMS: atom_id res chain seq x y z
N MET A 1 -40.40 -25.47 -29.57
CA MET A 1 -40.20 -24.14 -28.98
C MET A 1 -39.27 -24.31 -27.77
N PHE A 2 -37.97 -24.13 -28.00
CA PHE A 2 -36.97 -24.26 -26.91
C PHE A 2 -36.85 -22.92 -26.22
N LEU A 3 -37.25 -22.85 -24.94
CA LEU A 3 -36.97 -21.71 -24.07
C LEU A 3 -35.50 -21.80 -23.70
N ALA A 4 -34.67 -20.88 -24.22
CA ALA A 4 -33.32 -20.69 -23.75
C ALA A 4 -33.40 -20.06 -22.34
N ALA A 5 -33.12 -20.84 -21.33
CA ALA A 5 -32.89 -20.33 -19.99
C ALA A 5 -31.57 -19.55 -19.98
N SER A 6 -31.65 -18.22 -19.96
CA SER A 6 -30.50 -17.36 -19.68
C SER A 6 -30.06 -17.62 -18.27
N THR A 7 -29.01 -18.42 -18.09
CA THR A 7 -28.29 -18.51 -16.79
C THR A 7 -27.60 -17.19 -16.55
N TRP A 8 -28.17 -16.31 -15.75
CA TRP A 8 -27.45 -15.21 -15.16
C TRP A 8 -26.36 -15.84 -14.27
N ALA A 9 -25.12 -15.74 -14.71
CA ALA A 9 -24.00 -16.03 -13.85
C ALA A 9 -24.10 -15.06 -12.65
N ALA A 10 -24.25 -15.60 -11.45
CA ALA A 10 -24.25 -14.77 -10.24
C ALA A 10 -22.94 -13.99 -10.20
N GLU A 11 -23.04 -12.69 -10.02
CA GLU A 11 -21.90 -11.81 -9.93
C GLU A 11 -21.00 -12.24 -8.74
N ALA A 12 -19.69 -12.32 -8.97
CA ALA A 12 -18.76 -12.71 -7.92
C ALA A 12 -18.88 -11.75 -6.72
N PRO A 13 -18.90 -12.26 -5.48
CA PRO A 13 -19.04 -11.41 -4.31
C PRO A 13 -17.88 -10.42 -4.20
N LEU A 14 -18.17 -9.22 -3.70
CA LEU A 14 -17.15 -8.20 -3.44
C LEU A 14 -16.15 -8.71 -2.43
N ARG A 15 -14.88 -8.62 -2.77
CA ARG A 15 -13.75 -8.91 -1.89
C ARG A 15 -12.90 -7.66 -1.72
N ILE A 16 -12.51 -7.37 -0.49
CA ILE A 16 -11.66 -6.22 -0.16
C ILE A 16 -10.36 -6.76 0.42
N VAL A 17 -9.24 -6.44 -0.23
CA VAL A 17 -7.93 -6.96 0.11
C VAL A 17 -6.92 -5.85 0.35
N THR A 18 -5.99 -6.11 1.25
CA THR A 18 -4.87 -5.23 1.57
C THR A 18 -3.72 -6.04 2.16
N GLU A 19 -2.64 -5.37 2.52
CA GLU A 19 -1.50 -5.92 3.25
C GLU A 19 -1.41 -5.39 4.69
N GLU A 20 -0.38 -5.78 5.44
CA GLU A 20 0.03 -5.11 6.66
C GLU A 20 1.04 -4.01 6.35
N LEU A 21 0.56 -2.77 6.33
CA LEU A 21 1.31 -1.53 6.13
C LEU A 21 0.91 -0.52 7.20
N PRO A 22 1.33 -0.69 8.48
CA PRO A 22 0.97 0.24 9.53
C PRO A 22 1.59 1.64 9.30
N PRO A 23 0.92 2.74 9.68
CA PRO A 23 -0.39 2.81 10.35
C PRO A 23 -1.58 2.84 9.38
N PHE A 24 -1.40 2.63 8.08
CA PHE A 24 -2.46 2.71 7.07
C PHE A 24 -3.43 1.53 7.15
N ASN A 25 -2.91 0.34 7.22
CA ASN A 25 -3.65 -0.92 7.37
C ASN A 25 -2.80 -1.92 8.15
N MET A 26 -3.40 -2.50 9.18
CA MET A 26 -2.73 -3.43 10.11
C MET A 26 -3.75 -4.32 10.81
N ILE A 27 -3.30 -5.40 11.42
CA ILE A 27 -4.12 -6.24 12.28
C ILE A 27 -3.88 -5.82 13.73
N GLN A 28 -4.96 -5.43 14.41
CA GLN A 28 -4.97 -5.16 15.84
C GLN A 28 -6.15 -5.88 16.47
N ASP A 29 -5.92 -6.67 17.54
CA ASP A 29 -6.93 -7.49 18.21
C ASP A 29 -7.73 -8.40 17.26
N GLY A 30 -7.03 -8.96 16.26
CA GLY A 30 -7.61 -9.85 15.24
C GLY A 30 -8.48 -9.15 14.19
N LYS A 31 -8.51 -7.82 14.16
CA LYS A 31 -9.27 -7.01 13.19
C LYS A 31 -8.36 -6.17 12.32
N VAL A 32 -8.71 -6.05 11.05
CA VAL A 32 -8.02 -5.12 10.15
C VAL A 32 -8.46 -3.70 10.50
N THR A 33 -7.50 -2.83 10.81
CA THR A 33 -7.67 -1.43 11.20
C THR A 33 -6.58 -0.56 10.57
N GLY A 34 -6.53 0.72 10.91
CA GLY A 34 -5.56 1.70 10.39
C GLY A 34 -6.23 2.78 9.58
N MET A 35 -5.49 3.85 9.28
CA MET A 35 -6.02 5.06 8.64
C MET A 35 -6.74 4.76 7.33
N SER A 36 -6.10 4.07 6.40
CA SER A 36 -6.71 3.70 5.12
C SER A 36 -7.87 2.71 5.28
N THR A 37 -7.76 1.78 6.23
CA THR A 37 -8.85 0.85 6.55
C THR A 37 -10.09 1.59 7.05
N GLU A 38 -9.93 2.59 7.93
CA GLU A 38 -11.06 3.39 8.43
C GLU A 38 -11.71 4.21 7.29
N VAL A 39 -10.92 4.73 6.34
CA VAL A 39 -11.47 5.41 5.14
C VAL A 39 -12.29 4.42 4.31
N VAL A 40 -11.78 3.22 4.03
CA VAL A 40 -12.52 2.19 3.28
C VAL A 40 -13.81 1.78 4.01
N GLN A 41 -13.76 1.59 5.34
CA GLN A 41 -14.95 1.28 6.16
C GLN A 41 -15.97 2.41 6.13
N ALA A 42 -15.52 3.67 6.16
CA ALA A 42 -16.40 4.83 6.05
C ALA A 42 -17.09 4.89 4.68
N VAL A 43 -16.38 4.60 3.59
CA VAL A 43 -16.96 4.49 2.24
C VAL A 43 -18.00 3.38 2.20
N LEU A 44 -17.68 2.18 2.71
CA LEU A 44 -18.63 1.06 2.75
C LEU A 44 -19.91 1.41 3.50
N LYS A 45 -19.78 2.07 4.66
CA LYS A 45 -20.91 2.56 5.45
C LYS A 45 -21.75 3.57 4.67
N GLU A 46 -21.11 4.53 4.01
CA GLU A 46 -21.77 5.60 3.23
C GLU A 46 -22.60 5.02 2.10
N ILE A 47 -22.07 4.03 1.40
CA ILE A 47 -22.75 3.40 0.26
C ILE A 47 -23.68 2.24 0.64
N GLY A 48 -23.79 1.90 1.94
CA GLY A 48 -24.66 0.81 2.43
C GLY A 48 -24.22 -0.56 1.93
N VAL A 49 -22.90 -0.85 1.90
CA VAL A 49 -22.34 -2.14 1.48
C VAL A 49 -21.58 -2.76 2.64
N GLU A 50 -21.81 -4.04 2.86
CA GLU A 50 -21.04 -4.85 3.80
C GLU A 50 -20.16 -5.84 3.04
N ALA A 51 -18.86 -5.82 3.32
CA ALA A 51 -17.90 -6.76 2.75
C ALA A 51 -16.73 -6.97 3.73
N PRO A 52 -16.21 -8.19 3.86
CA PRO A 52 -15.07 -8.45 4.72
C PRO A 52 -13.79 -7.87 4.12
N ILE A 53 -12.99 -7.22 4.98
CA ILE A 53 -11.64 -6.75 4.63
C ILE A 53 -10.64 -7.84 5.04
N GLN A 54 -9.78 -8.25 4.11
CA GLN A 54 -8.80 -9.31 4.30
C GLN A 54 -7.38 -8.73 4.16
N SER A 55 -6.56 -8.91 5.20
CA SER A 55 -5.12 -8.62 5.13
C SER A 55 -4.36 -9.89 4.75
N MET A 56 -3.43 -9.75 3.80
CA MET A 56 -2.58 -10.84 3.30
C MET A 56 -1.27 -10.26 2.76
N PRO A 57 -0.24 -11.08 2.43
CA PRO A 57 0.97 -10.55 1.78
C PRO A 57 0.64 -9.77 0.51
N TRP A 58 1.32 -8.62 0.31
CA TRP A 58 1.06 -7.70 -0.81
C TRP A 58 0.98 -8.42 -2.16
N ALA A 59 1.98 -9.24 -2.50
CA ALA A 59 2.00 -9.96 -3.78
C ALA A 59 0.72 -10.78 -4.02
N ARG A 60 0.13 -11.35 -2.95
CA ARG A 60 -1.11 -12.12 -3.04
C ARG A 60 -2.32 -11.21 -3.25
N ALA A 61 -2.41 -10.10 -2.50
CA ALA A 61 -3.48 -9.11 -2.65
C ALA A 61 -3.47 -8.50 -4.07
N TYR A 62 -2.27 -8.17 -4.54
CA TYR A 62 -2.05 -7.61 -5.87
C TYR A 62 -2.44 -8.60 -7.00
N GLU A 63 -2.01 -9.86 -6.88
CA GLU A 63 -2.39 -10.94 -7.81
C GLU A 63 -3.91 -11.12 -7.91
N LEU A 64 -4.60 -11.15 -6.77
CA LEU A 64 -6.07 -11.25 -6.73
C LEU A 64 -6.73 -10.08 -7.45
N ALA A 65 -6.28 -8.86 -7.19
CA ALA A 65 -6.83 -7.66 -7.79
C ALA A 65 -6.54 -7.54 -9.29
N LEU A 66 -5.48 -8.17 -9.80
CA LEU A 66 -5.20 -8.26 -11.24
C LEU A 66 -6.08 -9.29 -11.95
N ASN A 67 -6.38 -10.42 -11.30
CA ASN A 67 -6.89 -11.60 -11.99
C ASN A 67 -8.35 -11.94 -11.70
N GLU A 68 -8.88 -11.57 -10.53
CA GLU A 68 -10.26 -11.91 -10.14
C GLU A 68 -11.21 -10.73 -10.33
N SER A 69 -12.50 -11.01 -10.55
CA SER A 69 -13.55 -9.99 -10.64
C SER A 69 -14.00 -9.53 -9.25
N ASN A 70 -14.53 -8.31 -9.15
CA ASN A 70 -15.05 -7.72 -7.92
C ASN A 70 -14.06 -7.71 -6.74
N VAL A 71 -12.79 -7.49 -7.03
CA VAL A 71 -11.76 -7.32 -6.00
C VAL A 71 -11.39 -5.84 -5.89
N LEU A 72 -11.59 -5.27 -4.70
CA LEU A 72 -11.07 -3.98 -4.28
C LEU A 72 -9.74 -4.18 -3.55
N ILE A 73 -8.68 -3.56 -4.03
CA ILE A 73 -7.41 -3.42 -3.33
C ILE A 73 -7.24 -1.98 -2.86
N TYR A 74 -6.69 -1.77 -1.66
CA TYR A 74 -6.43 -0.42 -1.16
C TYR A 74 -5.05 -0.29 -0.54
N SER A 75 -4.63 0.96 -0.31
CA SER A 75 -3.25 1.37 -0.03
C SER A 75 -2.29 1.02 -1.18
N ILE A 76 -2.80 1.09 -2.41
CA ILE A 76 -2.01 0.89 -3.62
C ILE A 76 -1.53 2.23 -4.19
N VAL A 77 -0.24 2.33 -4.52
CA VAL A 77 0.30 3.50 -5.22
C VAL A 77 -0.07 3.41 -6.70
N ARG A 78 -0.61 4.51 -7.23
CA ARG A 78 -0.92 4.66 -8.65
C ARG A 78 0.34 5.10 -9.40
N THR A 79 0.83 4.26 -10.30
CA THR A 79 2.01 4.53 -11.14
C THR A 79 1.64 4.41 -12.62
N PRO A 80 2.48 4.96 -13.54
CA PRO A 80 2.24 4.79 -14.97
C PRO A 80 2.11 3.32 -15.41
N GLU A 81 2.91 2.42 -14.82
CA GLU A 81 2.92 1.00 -15.14
C GLU A 81 1.62 0.30 -14.67
N ARG A 82 1.01 0.83 -13.59
CA ARG A 82 -0.23 0.30 -13.03
C ARG A 82 -1.49 0.94 -13.58
N GLU A 83 -1.36 2.07 -14.30
CA GLU A 83 -2.49 2.91 -14.74
C GLU A 83 -3.57 2.10 -15.47
N ALA A 84 -3.18 1.30 -16.44
CA ALA A 84 -4.09 0.49 -17.24
C ALA A 84 -4.55 -0.82 -16.58
N LEU A 85 -3.99 -1.17 -15.41
CA LEU A 85 -4.26 -2.46 -14.76
C LEU A 85 -5.47 -2.46 -13.86
N PHE A 86 -5.96 -1.28 -13.45
CA PHE A 86 -7.02 -1.12 -12.46
C PHE A 86 -8.08 -0.11 -12.89
N HIS A 87 -9.26 -0.20 -12.27
CA HIS A 87 -10.23 0.88 -12.19
C HIS A 87 -9.97 1.67 -10.89
N TRP A 88 -9.36 2.83 -11.01
CA TRP A 88 -9.02 3.69 -9.88
C TRP A 88 -10.27 4.36 -9.30
N VAL A 89 -10.48 4.22 -8.00
CA VAL A 89 -11.58 4.86 -7.27
C VAL A 89 -11.18 6.27 -6.87
N GLY A 90 -10.09 6.40 -6.09
CA GLY A 90 -9.57 7.67 -5.64
C GLY A 90 -8.47 7.49 -4.58
N SER A 91 -7.75 8.57 -4.30
CA SER A 91 -6.73 8.64 -3.27
C SER A 91 -7.36 8.55 -1.87
N ILE A 92 -6.67 7.93 -0.93
CA ILE A 92 -7.14 7.77 0.46
C ILE A 92 -6.12 8.20 1.51
N ALA A 93 -4.85 8.38 1.13
CA ALA A 93 -3.80 8.87 2.02
C ALA A 93 -2.62 9.40 1.22
N SER A 94 -1.99 10.49 1.65
CA SER A 94 -0.73 10.97 1.09
C SER A 94 0.45 10.12 1.55
N THR A 95 1.53 10.10 0.76
CA THR A 95 2.74 9.34 1.10
C THR A 95 4.01 10.10 0.71
N GLN A 96 5.06 9.90 1.52
CA GLN A 96 6.43 10.30 1.23
C GLN A 96 7.31 9.05 1.30
N TRP A 97 8.18 8.84 0.33
CA TRP A 97 9.02 7.66 0.23
C TRP A 97 10.50 8.01 0.29
N TYR A 98 11.25 7.15 0.98
CA TYR A 98 12.69 7.32 1.16
C TYR A 98 13.41 5.98 1.11
N LEU A 99 14.71 6.03 0.81
CA LEU A 99 15.66 5.04 1.29
C LEU A 99 16.10 5.46 2.69
N TYR A 100 15.96 4.53 3.65
CA TYR A 100 16.40 4.72 5.03
C TYR A 100 17.64 3.90 5.32
N SER A 101 18.55 4.45 6.12
CA SER A 101 19.65 3.74 6.79
C SER A 101 19.60 3.98 8.30
N LEU A 102 20.43 3.29 9.07
CA LEU A 102 20.57 3.55 10.50
C LEU A 102 21.47 4.74 10.76
N ALA A 103 21.20 5.47 11.86
CA ALA A 103 21.98 6.63 12.26
C ALA A 103 23.40 6.28 12.75
N ASP A 104 23.60 5.07 13.25
CA ASP A 104 24.92 4.54 13.64
C ASP A 104 25.72 3.96 12.47
N HIS A 105 25.05 3.58 11.37
CA HIS A 105 25.66 3.16 10.11
C HIS A 105 25.05 3.93 8.92
N PRO A 106 25.27 5.26 8.81
CA PRO A 106 24.60 6.10 7.84
C PRO A 106 25.12 5.83 6.41
N VAL A 107 24.22 5.62 5.48
CA VAL A 107 24.52 5.59 4.04
C VAL A 107 24.18 6.96 3.45
N VAL A 108 25.18 7.67 2.94
CA VAL A 108 25.02 8.99 2.33
C VAL A 108 24.93 8.85 0.81
N LEU A 109 23.82 9.26 0.23
CA LEU A 109 23.55 9.17 -1.19
C LEU A 109 23.29 10.57 -1.77
N ASN A 110 23.85 10.86 -2.94
CA ASN A 110 23.53 12.06 -3.71
C ASN A 110 22.48 11.76 -4.80
N SER A 111 22.40 10.52 -5.22
CA SER A 111 21.48 10.03 -6.25
C SER A 111 21.10 8.57 -6.00
N LEU A 112 20.06 8.10 -6.69
CA LEU A 112 19.70 6.67 -6.62
C LEU A 112 20.80 5.77 -7.19
N ALA A 113 21.60 6.25 -8.14
CA ALA A 113 22.71 5.48 -8.69
C ALA A 113 23.79 5.14 -7.63
N ASP A 114 23.95 5.99 -6.62
CA ASP A 114 24.91 5.74 -5.52
C ASP A 114 24.47 4.58 -4.63
N ALA A 115 23.21 4.17 -4.72
CA ALA A 115 22.68 3.02 -3.96
C ALA A 115 23.06 1.65 -4.57
N HIS A 116 23.61 1.62 -5.80
CA HIS A 116 24.12 0.37 -6.37
C HIS A 116 25.28 -0.19 -5.55
N GLY A 117 25.30 -1.51 -5.39
CA GLY A 117 26.27 -2.22 -4.55
C GLY A 117 25.88 -2.32 -3.07
N HIS A 118 24.86 -1.61 -2.63
CA HIS A 118 24.31 -1.75 -1.28
C HIS A 118 23.15 -2.74 -1.23
N GLN A 119 22.97 -3.37 -0.06
CA GLN A 119 21.82 -4.26 0.19
C GLN A 119 20.62 -3.45 0.66
N ILE A 120 19.48 -3.58 -0.04
CA ILE A 120 18.26 -2.81 0.23
C ILE A 120 17.11 -3.77 0.54
N ALA A 121 16.47 -3.63 1.69
CA ALA A 121 15.27 -4.38 2.02
C ALA A 121 14.06 -3.83 1.28
N THR A 122 13.28 -4.72 0.68
CA THR A 122 12.05 -4.42 -0.09
C THR A 122 10.90 -5.33 0.33
N VAL A 123 9.66 -4.98 -0.04
CA VAL A 123 8.52 -5.90 0.03
C VAL A 123 8.24 -6.47 -1.36
N ASN A 124 8.02 -7.78 -1.42
CA ASN A 124 7.84 -8.52 -2.67
C ASN A 124 6.72 -7.93 -3.54
N GLN A 125 7.08 -7.52 -4.75
CA GLN A 125 6.19 -6.90 -5.74
C GLN A 125 5.49 -5.60 -5.30
N ASP A 126 5.91 -4.98 -4.19
CA ASP A 126 5.40 -3.66 -3.85
C ASP A 126 5.92 -2.57 -4.81
N VAL A 127 5.43 -1.35 -4.63
CA VAL A 127 5.84 -0.23 -5.48
C VAL A 127 7.33 0.10 -5.30
N GLY A 128 7.88 -0.06 -4.10
CA GLY A 128 9.30 0.19 -3.81
C GLY A 128 10.20 -0.79 -4.52
N GLU A 129 9.88 -2.10 -4.48
CA GLU A 129 10.64 -3.12 -5.21
C GLU A 129 10.51 -2.93 -6.73
N GLN A 130 9.29 -2.73 -7.24
CA GLN A 130 9.06 -2.51 -8.68
C GLN A 130 9.79 -1.25 -9.17
N TYR A 131 9.79 -0.18 -8.38
CA TYR A 131 10.53 1.05 -8.70
C TYR A 131 12.03 0.79 -8.80
N LEU A 132 12.64 0.17 -7.79
CA LEU A 132 14.07 -0.12 -7.80
C LEU A 132 14.45 -1.06 -8.96
N VAL A 133 13.64 -2.09 -9.24
CA VAL A 133 13.85 -2.98 -10.40
C VAL A 133 13.80 -2.18 -11.71
N SER A 134 12.87 -1.23 -11.86
CA SER A 134 12.79 -0.36 -13.05
C SER A 134 14.01 0.55 -13.21
N LYS A 135 14.77 0.79 -12.14
CA LYS A 135 16.03 1.56 -12.12
C LYS A 135 17.29 0.68 -12.25
N GLY A 136 17.12 -0.62 -12.49
CA GLY A 136 18.22 -1.56 -12.76
C GLY A 136 18.70 -2.39 -11.57
N PHE A 137 18.11 -2.23 -10.39
CA PHE A 137 18.41 -3.08 -9.22
C PHE A 137 17.85 -4.49 -9.40
N ARG A 138 18.49 -5.50 -8.80
CA ARG A 138 18.13 -6.91 -8.99
C ARG A 138 17.74 -7.59 -7.68
N VAL A 139 16.56 -8.26 -7.71
CA VAL A 139 16.08 -9.08 -6.60
C VAL A 139 17.00 -10.29 -6.41
N GLY A 140 17.40 -10.55 -5.16
CA GLY A 140 18.35 -11.62 -4.82
C GLY A 140 19.82 -11.26 -4.98
N GLU A 141 20.13 -10.06 -5.51
CA GLU A 141 21.48 -9.49 -5.54
C GLU A 141 21.55 -8.28 -4.62
N GLU A 142 21.01 -7.13 -5.02
CA GLU A 142 20.96 -5.89 -4.24
C GLU A 142 19.68 -5.78 -3.40
N LEU A 143 18.56 -6.35 -3.90
CA LEU A 143 17.27 -6.27 -3.23
C LEU A 143 16.97 -7.53 -2.42
N GLN A 144 16.79 -7.36 -1.11
CA GLN A 144 16.43 -8.40 -0.15
C GLN A 144 14.93 -8.38 0.13
N SER A 145 14.17 -9.03 -0.75
CA SER A 145 12.72 -9.07 -0.72
C SER A 145 12.15 -9.77 0.52
N SER A 146 11.07 -9.24 1.08
CA SER A 146 10.34 -9.77 2.23
C SER A 146 8.84 -9.75 1.96
N THR A 147 8.06 -10.42 2.80
CA THR A 147 6.61 -10.43 2.70
C THR A 147 5.93 -9.36 3.57
N ARG A 148 6.70 -8.66 4.43
CA ARG A 148 6.20 -7.65 5.37
C ARG A 148 7.23 -6.56 5.62
N TYR A 149 6.78 -5.33 5.82
CA TYR A 149 7.63 -4.18 6.18
C TYR A 149 8.34 -4.35 7.52
N GLU A 150 7.70 -5.00 8.49
CA GLU A 150 8.30 -5.30 9.80
C GLU A 150 9.58 -6.16 9.67
N HIS A 151 9.61 -7.12 8.73
CA HIS A 151 10.80 -7.92 8.48
C HIS A 151 11.93 -7.06 7.90
N ASN A 152 11.61 -6.06 7.10
CA ASN A 152 12.60 -5.15 6.51
C ASN A 152 13.23 -4.27 7.57
N TYR A 153 12.42 -3.71 8.48
CA TYR A 153 12.94 -2.97 9.62
C TYR A 153 13.88 -3.83 10.48
N ARG A 154 13.50 -5.08 10.77
CA ARG A 154 14.37 -6.02 11.52
C ARG A 154 15.67 -6.32 10.79
N LYS A 155 15.63 -6.55 9.46
CA LYS A 155 16.85 -6.75 8.65
C LYS A 155 17.79 -5.56 8.76
N LEU A 156 17.26 -4.34 8.69
CA LEU A 156 18.02 -3.12 8.85
C LEU A 156 18.67 -3.05 10.25
N LYS A 157 17.92 -3.35 11.31
CA LYS A 157 18.37 -3.30 12.71
C LYS A 157 19.47 -4.32 13.06
N VAL A 158 19.60 -5.41 12.31
CA VAL A 158 20.63 -6.44 12.53
C VAL A 158 21.72 -6.41 11.46
N ASP A 159 21.84 -5.29 10.74
CA ASP A 159 22.84 -5.08 9.67
C ASP A 159 22.83 -6.15 8.57
N HIS A 160 21.67 -6.82 8.37
CA HIS A 160 21.51 -7.75 7.25
C HIS A 160 21.34 -7.02 5.92
N VAL A 161 20.88 -5.77 5.96
CA VAL A 161 20.82 -4.82 4.86
C VAL A 161 21.31 -3.45 5.33
N GLU A 162 21.85 -2.67 4.43
CA GLU A 162 22.35 -1.32 4.72
C GLU A 162 21.24 -0.27 4.59
N MET A 163 20.24 -0.56 3.78
CA MET A 163 19.12 0.34 3.53
C MET A 163 17.77 -0.39 3.48
N TRP A 164 16.73 0.39 3.65
CA TRP A 164 15.34 -0.03 3.54
C TRP A 164 14.53 1.00 2.76
N ILE A 165 13.81 0.58 1.72
CA ILE A 165 12.83 1.43 1.04
C ILE A 165 11.49 1.37 1.76
N SER A 166 10.99 2.53 2.19
CA SER A 166 9.69 2.62 2.87
C SER A 166 9.06 4.00 2.71
N ASN A 167 7.72 4.06 2.89
CA ASN A 167 7.08 5.33 3.14
C ASN A 167 7.33 5.81 4.57
N GLU A 168 7.29 7.13 4.75
CA GLU A 168 7.68 7.78 6.01
C GLU A 168 6.84 7.31 7.20
N LEU A 169 5.52 7.34 7.10
CA LEU A 169 4.67 6.99 8.23
C LEU A 169 4.88 5.54 8.69
N ASN A 170 5.11 4.61 7.75
CA ASN A 170 5.42 3.24 8.10
C ASN A 170 6.78 3.12 8.81
N ALA A 171 7.81 3.79 8.29
CA ALA A 171 9.13 3.77 8.90
C ALA A 171 9.09 4.33 10.33
N LEU A 172 8.45 5.49 10.54
CA LEU A 172 8.30 6.10 11.86
C LEU A 172 7.47 5.21 12.81
N TYR A 173 6.38 4.63 12.32
CA TYR A 173 5.52 3.77 13.11
C TYR A 173 6.27 2.52 13.60
N LEU A 174 6.94 1.78 12.70
CA LEU A 174 7.66 0.57 13.06
C LEU A 174 8.82 0.84 14.02
N THR A 175 9.53 1.95 13.87
CA THR A 175 10.59 2.35 14.81
C THR A 175 10.01 2.59 16.22
N ARG A 176 8.91 3.35 16.32
CA ARG A 176 8.23 3.60 17.61
C ARG A 176 7.68 2.31 18.24
N GLN A 177 7.15 1.40 17.44
CA GLN A 177 6.65 0.10 17.91
C GLN A 177 7.75 -0.77 18.53
N ASN A 178 9.01 -0.57 18.13
CA ASN A 178 10.17 -1.22 18.74
C ASN A 178 10.73 -0.44 19.94
N GLY A 179 10.01 0.59 20.44
CA GLY A 179 10.40 1.39 21.60
C GLY A 179 11.53 2.40 21.32
N GLU A 180 11.78 2.70 20.06
CA GLU A 180 12.87 3.55 19.62
C GLU A 180 12.37 4.91 19.10
N ASP A 181 13.22 5.93 19.19
CA ASP A 181 12.99 7.26 18.66
C ASP A 181 13.43 7.32 17.18
N PRO A 182 12.49 7.48 16.21
CA PRO A 182 12.85 7.48 14.80
C PRO A 182 13.90 8.53 14.42
N ASP A 183 13.86 9.70 15.04
CA ASP A 183 14.77 10.81 14.73
C ASP A 183 16.22 10.53 15.23
N LYS A 184 16.38 9.55 16.11
CA LYS A 184 17.69 9.09 16.59
C LYS A 184 18.18 7.83 15.90
N VAL A 185 17.27 7.05 15.32
CA VAL A 185 17.60 5.71 14.77
C VAL A 185 17.68 5.71 13.25
N LEU A 186 16.80 6.48 12.57
CA LEU A 186 16.70 6.47 11.12
C LEU A 186 17.30 7.72 10.48
N ILE A 187 18.03 7.50 9.39
CA ILE A 187 18.45 8.55 8.45
C ILE A 187 17.64 8.40 7.16
N ARG A 188 17.07 9.49 6.68
CA ARG A 188 16.49 9.57 5.34
C ARG A 188 17.64 9.74 4.32
N SER A 189 18.24 8.63 3.91
CA SER A 189 19.42 8.61 3.03
C SER A 189 19.15 9.21 1.66
N LEU A 190 17.96 8.96 1.10
CA LEU A 190 17.56 9.53 -0.18
C LEU A 190 16.04 9.69 -0.25
N PRO A 191 15.49 10.88 -0.58
CA PRO A 191 14.09 11.04 -0.92
C PRO A 191 13.80 10.44 -2.31
N LEU A 192 12.60 9.84 -2.46
CA LEU A 192 12.14 9.23 -3.70
C LEU A 192 10.90 9.96 -4.24
N PRO A 193 11.09 11.13 -4.89
CA PRO A 193 9.98 11.99 -5.30
C PRO A 193 9.07 11.35 -6.35
N GLU A 194 9.56 10.40 -7.15
CA GLU A 194 8.76 9.66 -8.13
C GLU A 194 7.70 8.78 -7.46
N LEU A 195 7.94 8.31 -6.22
CA LEU A 195 6.98 7.56 -5.41
C LEU A 195 6.19 8.45 -4.43
N SER A 196 6.73 9.62 -4.10
CA SER A 196 6.20 10.56 -3.11
C SER A 196 5.20 11.51 -3.76
N ARG A 197 3.96 11.04 -3.92
CA ARG A 197 2.90 11.84 -4.53
C ARG A 197 1.93 12.36 -3.47
N ALA A 198 1.45 13.58 -3.65
CA ALA A 198 0.44 14.17 -2.77
C ALA A 198 -0.86 13.35 -2.74
N ASP A 199 -1.15 12.67 -3.84
CA ASP A 199 -2.30 11.77 -3.98
C ASP A 199 -2.04 10.33 -3.48
N GLY A 200 -0.80 9.95 -3.23
CA GLY A 200 -0.30 8.80 -2.46
C GLY A 200 -0.98 7.45 -2.70
N PHE A 201 -1.64 6.93 -1.69
CA PHE A 201 -2.34 5.65 -1.72
C PHE A 201 -3.78 5.77 -2.20
N TYR A 202 -4.21 4.79 -2.99
CA TYR A 202 -5.52 4.72 -3.61
C TYR A 202 -6.33 3.50 -3.16
N MET A 203 -7.66 3.59 -3.38
CA MET A 203 -8.51 2.44 -3.62
C MET A 203 -8.56 2.17 -5.13
N ALA A 204 -8.49 0.90 -5.52
CA ALA A 204 -8.59 0.49 -6.90
C ALA A 204 -9.31 -0.86 -7.03
N PHE A 205 -10.07 -1.01 -8.09
CA PHE A 205 -10.75 -2.25 -8.44
C PHE A 205 -10.04 -3.00 -9.56
N SER A 206 -10.18 -4.33 -9.54
CA SER A 206 -9.90 -5.17 -10.70
C SER A 206 -10.55 -4.64 -11.96
N ARG A 207 -9.88 -4.74 -13.10
CA ARG A 207 -10.42 -4.40 -14.41
C ARG A 207 -11.66 -5.23 -14.81
N LYS A 208 -11.89 -6.34 -14.10
CA LYS A 208 -13.04 -7.24 -14.29
C LYS A 208 -14.24 -6.86 -13.41
N THR A 209 -14.18 -5.72 -12.70
CA THR A 209 -15.27 -5.21 -11.86
C THR A 209 -16.22 -4.36 -12.70
N PRO A 210 -17.54 -4.52 -12.55
CA PRO A 210 -18.52 -3.69 -13.27
C PRO A 210 -18.32 -2.20 -13.00
N PRO A 211 -18.42 -1.34 -14.03
CA PRO A 211 -18.24 0.10 -13.87
C PRO A 211 -19.17 0.75 -12.84
N GLU A 212 -20.40 0.28 -12.72
CA GLU A 212 -21.38 0.76 -11.73
C GLU A 212 -20.92 0.54 -10.30
N THR A 213 -20.25 -0.58 -10.02
CA THR A 213 -19.64 -0.84 -8.68
C THR A 213 -18.52 0.16 -8.41
N VAL A 214 -17.65 0.41 -9.39
CA VAL A 214 -16.56 1.39 -9.26
C VAL A 214 -17.10 2.79 -9.00
N GLU A 215 -18.12 3.22 -9.77
CA GLU A 215 -18.73 4.55 -9.62
C GLU A 215 -19.43 4.70 -8.26
N LYS A 216 -20.07 3.65 -7.74
CA LYS A 216 -20.66 3.66 -6.40
C LYS A 216 -19.61 3.95 -5.32
N PHE A 217 -18.41 3.34 -5.40
CA PHE A 217 -17.32 3.60 -4.46
C PHE A 217 -16.71 4.99 -4.65
N ARG A 218 -16.59 5.50 -5.88
CA ARG A 218 -16.17 6.89 -6.13
C ARG A 218 -17.11 7.89 -5.47
N ALA A 219 -18.41 7.73 -5.69
CA ALA A 219 -19.41 8.58 -5.06
C ALA A 219 -19.35 8.53 -3.54
N GLY A 220 -19.16 7.33 -2.95
CA GLY A 220 -18.99 7.16 -1.49
C GLY A 220 -17.75 7.86 -0.96
N LEU A 221 -16.61 7.77 -1.65
CA LEU A 221 -15.38 8.45 -1.27
C LEU A 221 -15.55 9.98 -1.31
N GLU A 222 -16.17 10.50 -2.35
CA GLU A 222 -16.46 11.94 -2.45
C GLU A 222 -17.43 12.40 -1.36
N ALA A 223 -18.45 11.61 -1.04
CA ALA A 223 -19.41 11.91 0.02
C ALA A 223 -18.73 12.06 1.39
N ILE A 224 -17.86 11.09 1.77
CA ILE A 224 -17.15 11.18 3.06
C ILE A 224 -16.11 12.30 3.12
N ARG A 225 -15.62 12.78 1.99
CA ARG A 225 -14.77 13.98 1.90
C ARG A 225 -15.61 15.25 2.16
N HIS A 226 -16.76 15.36 1.49
CA HIS A 226 -17.61 16.53 1.62
C HIS A 226 -18.26 16.67 3.00
N ASN A 227 -18.61 15.57 3.66
CA ASN A 227 -19.23 15.59 4.99
C ASN A 227 -18.22 15.63 6.16
N GLY A 228 -16.92 15.70 5.87
CA GLY A 228 -15.84 15.84 6.85
C GLY A 228 -15.42 14.57 7.58
N VAL A 229 -16.01 13.41 7.27
CA VAL A 229 -15.62 12.11 7.86
C VAL A 229 -14.20 11.74 7.50
N TYR A 230 -13.80 11.94 6.24
CA TYR A 230 -12.43 11.72 5.79
C TYR A 230 -11.42 12.53 6.61
N ASP A 231 -11.65 13.83 6.77
CA ASP A 231 -10.76 14.73 7.52
C ASP A 231 -10.68 14.34 9.01
N ALA A 232 -11.78 13.89 9.59
CA ALA A 232 -11.79 13.40 10.97
C ALA A 232 -10.93 12.15 11.15
N ILE A 233 -10.97 11.21 10.19
CA ILE A 233 -10.11 10.02 10.17
C ILE A 233 -8.64 10.43 10.05
N VAL A 234 -8.30 11.29 9.08
CA VAL A 234 -6.92 11.75 8.88
C VAL A 234 -6.36 12.39 10.15
N ARG A 235 -7.10 13.34 10.77
CA ARG A 235 -6.69 14.00 12.02
C ARG A 235 -6.52 13.05 13.21
N LYS A 236 -7.20 11.92 13.22
CA LYS A 236 -7.05 10.91 14.29
C LYS A 236 -5.70 10.19 14.20
N TRP A 237 -5.17 10.03 12.99
CA TRP A 237 -3.99 9.22 12.72
C TRP A 237 -2.70 10.01 12.50
N LEU A 238 -2.79 11.30 12.19
CA LEU A 238 -1.68 12.22 11.95
C LEU A 238 -1.61 13.33 13.01
#